data_53846602715c83e9421c3ecc041e4a8d
#
_entry.id   53846602715c83e9421c3ecc041e4a8d
#
_cell.length_a   1.000
_cell.length_b   1.000
_cell.length_c   1.000
_cell.angle_alpha   90.00
_cell.angle_beta   90.00
_cell.angle_gamma   90.00
#
_symmetry.space_group_name_H-M   'P 1'
#
loop_
_entity.id
_entity.type
_entity.pdbx_description
1 polymer ?
#
loop_
_entity_poly.entity_id
_entity_poly.type
_entity_poly.pdbx_seq_one_letter_code
_entity_poly.pdbx_strand_id
1 'polypeptide(L)'
;RPVPVARGFEWIETHLGEIGRPLTAFCACELRSPAPVDDQGFIDFNRIYVGTLERWGIFADEENPVARSNVCPEQRKPAEPSFEAFTYTIPGESASGPQFVIAGSGEAREGAGLYRERTVRWGDTTGDAMREKGAYVLDVMEARMAALGVSWSDAAVTQVYTVYDLYPFMADEIDRRGAIDHGLTWYYARPPVTGLDYEMDVRSV
;
A
#
# COMPACT_ATOMS: atom_id res chain seq x y z
N ARG A 1 18.03 -3.81 3.14
CA ARG A 1 17.84 -2.57 3.92
C ARG A 1 17.09 -1.57 3.03
N PRO A 2 16.14 -0.80 3.57
CA PRO A 2 15.45 0.25 2.82
C PRO A 2 16.45 1.18 2.13
N VAL A 3 16.12 1.61 0.91
CA VAL A 3 16.96 2.48 0.07
C VAL A 3 16.22 3.80 -0.12
N PRO A 4 16.86 4.97 0.16
CA PRO A 4 16.23 6.28 -0.05
C PRO A 4 15.54 6.41 -1.40
N VAL A 5 14.36 7.04 -1.45
CA VAL A 5 13.50 7.04 -2.64
C VAL A 5 14.23 7.46 -3.91
N ALA A 6 15.04 8.53 -3.87
CA ALA A 6 15.76 8.99 -5.04
C ALA A 6 16.74 7.91 -5.56
N ARG A 7 17.52 7.31 -4.66
CA ARG A 7 18.47 6.26 -4.99
C ARG A 7 17.78 4.95 -5.39
N GLY A 8 16.63 4.66 -4.79
CA GLY A 8 15.80 3.50 -5.15
C GLY A 8 15.32 3.58 -6.58
N PHE A 9 14.90 4.74 -7.04
CA PHE A 9 14.54 4.96 -8.44
C PHE A 9 15.73 4.75 -9.38
N GLU A 10 16.92 5.25 -9.04
CA GLU A 10 18.14 5.00 -9.82
C GLU A 10 18.47 3.50 -9.93
N TRP A 11 18.26 2.75 -8.84
CA TRP A 11 18.48 1.30 -8.84
C TRP A 11 17.44 0.56 -9.70
N ILE A 12 16.17 0.96 -9.64
CA ILE A 12 15.10 0.39 -10.46
C ILE A 12 15.41 0.64 -11.94
N GLU A 13 15.79 1.86 -12.30
CA GLU A 13 16.16 2.25 -13.65
C GLU A 13 17.34 1.41 -14.18
N THR A 14 18.38 1.29 -13.38
CA THR A 14 19.56 0.46 -13.70
C THR A 14 19.15 -1.01 -13.87
N HIS A 15 18.41 -1.58 -12.91
CA HIS A 15 17.99 -2.97 -12.95
C HIS A 15 17.12 -3.29 -14.17
N LEU A 16 16.12 -2.46 -14.45
CA LEU A 16 15.26 -2.65 -15.62
C LEU A 16 16.04 -2.55 -16.92
N GLY A 17 17.01 -1.62 -16.99
CA GLY A 17 17.92 -1.51 -18.15
C GLY A 17 18.79 -2.75 -18.34
N GLU A 18 19.38 -3.29 -17.25
CA GLU A 18 20.23 -4.49 -17.29
C GLU A 18 19.47 -5.74 -17.80
N ILE A 19 18.20 -5.87 -17.43
CA ILE A 19 17.34 -6.98 -17.85
C ILE A 19 16.58 -6.71 -19.16
N GLY A 20 16.84 -5.57 -19.81
CA GLY A 20 16.20 -5.20 -21.08
C GLY A 20 14.72 -4.88 -20.97
N ARG A 21 14.25 -4.43 -19.83
CA ARG A 21 12.85 -4.02 -19.62
C ARG A 21 12.68 -2.50 -19.71
N PRO A 22 11.57 -2.00 -20.29
CA PRO A 22 11.28 -0.57 -20.26
C PRO A 22 10.95 -0.12 -18.84
N LEU A 23 11.13 1.16 -18.53
CA LEU A 23 10.79 1.75 -17.24
C LEU A 23 9.29 1.59 -16.91
N THR A 24 8.43 1.56 -17.91
CA THR A 24 7.00 1.28 -17.80
C THR A 24 6.67 -0.15 -17.32
N ALA A 25 7.67 -1.02 -17.18
CA ALA A 25 7.49 -2.31 -16.53
C ALA A 25 7.35 -2.21 -15.01
N PHE A 26 7.79 -1.10 -14.38
CA PHE A 26 7.59 -0.84 -12.96
C PHE A 26 6.10 -0.70 -12.65
N CYS A 27 5.55 -1.55 -11.79
CA CYS A 27 4.11 -1.64 -11.55
C CYS A 27 3.68 -1.58 -10.08
N ALA A 28 4.58 -1.84 -9.14
CA ALA A 28 4.26 -1.69 -7.72
C ALA A 28 5.49 -1.43 -6.86
N CYS A 29 5.27 -0.89 -5.66
CA CYS A 29 6.33 -0.75 -4.68
C CYS A 29 5.82 -0.69 -3.24
N GLU A 30 6.72 -1.02 -2.33
CA GLU A 30 6.56 -0.82 -0.90
C GLU A 30 7.56 0.25 -0.43
N LEU A 31 7.04 1.28 0.20
CA LEU A 31 7.82 2.33 0.82
C LEU A 31 7.75 2.25 2.35
N ARG A 32 8.80 2.74 2.97
CA ARG A 32 8.85 2.95 4.42
C ARG A 32 9.25 4.38 4.69
N SER A 33 8.50 5.07 5.56
CA SER A 33 8.74 6.45 5.97
C SER A 33 9.14 6.54 7.44
N PRO A 34 9.90 7.57 7.86
CA PRO A 34 10.36 7.70 9.24
C PRO A 34 9.23 7.88 10.26
N ALA A 35 8.20 8.63 9.88
CA ALA A 35 7.03 8.95 10.68
C ALA A 35 5.87 9.39 9.80
N PRO A 36 4.61 9.31 10.29
CA PRO A 36 3.48 9.92 9.62
C PRO A 36 3.67 11.44 9.46
N VAL A 37 3.18 11.97 8.36
CA VAL A 37 3.18 13.41 8.05
C VAL A 37 1.76 13.96 8.03
N ASP A 38 1.62 15.27 8.08
CA ASP A 38 0.33 15.94 7.88
C ASP A 38 -0.10 15.90 6.40
N ASP A 39 -1.30 16.44 6.13
CA ASP A 39 -1.88 16.47 4.77
C ASP A 39 -0.94 17.14 3.77
N GLN A 40 -0.30 18.26 4.15
CA GLN A 40 0.60 18.98 3.25
C GLN A 40 1.88 18.18 3.01
N GLY A 41 2.47 17.61 4.05
CA GLY A 41 3.67 16.78 3.93
C GLY A 41 3.44 15.55 3.04
N PHE A 42 2.23 14.97 3.10
CA PHE A 42 1.86 13.85 2.23
C PHE A 42 1.69 14.27 0.76
N ILE A 43 1.09 15.45 0.52
CA ILE A 43 0.99 16.04 -0.82
C ILE A 43 2.39 16.31 -1.40
N ASP A 44 3.27 16.92 -0.61
CA ASP A 44 4.62 17.27 -1.06
C ASP A 44 5.45 16.00 -1.37
N PHE A 45 5.36 14.99 -0.53
CA PHE A 45 5.96 13.69 -0.80
C PHE A 45 5.43 13.07 -2.11
N ASN A 46 4.11 13.08 -2.31
CA ASN A 46 3.50 12.54 -3.51
C ASN A 46 3.97 13.25 -4.78
N ARG A 47 4.11 14.57 -4.77
CA ARG A 47 4.62 15.34 -5.92
C ARG A 47 6.04 14.91 -6.31
N ILE A 48 6.92 14.72 -5.33
CA ILE A 48 8.29 14.25 -5.57
C ILE A 48 8.28 12.85 -6.18
N TYR A 49 7.50 11.94 -5.58
CA TYR A 49 7.37 10.56 -6.03
C TYR A 49 6.83 10.47 -7.46
N VAL A 50 5.70 11.12 -7.72
CA VAL A 50 5.02 11.11 -9.02
C VAL A 50 5.87 11.76 -10.11
N GLY A 51 6.64 12.79 -9.81
CA GLY A 51 7.52 13.45 -10.78
C GLY A 51 8.56 12.50 -11.43
N THR A 52 8.94 11.41 -10.76
CA THR A 52 9.77 10.37 -11.40
C THR A 52 8.94 9.48 -12.31
N LEU A 53 7.74 9.10 -11.89
CA LEU A 53 6.82 8.29 -12.73
C LEU A 53 6.41 9.03 -14.00
N GLU A 54 6.23 10.35 -13.92
CA GLU A 54 5.95 11.21 -15.05
C GLU A 54 7.11 11.20 -16.05
N ARG A 55 8.36 11.38 -15.58
CA ARG A 55 9.56 11.28 -16.44
C ARG A 55 9.72 9.90 -17.08
N TRP A 56 9.24 8.85 -16.44
CA TRP A 56 9.25 7.49 -16.97
C TRP A 56 8.09 7.19 -17.92
N GLY A 57 7.15 8.14 -18.09
CA GLY A 57 5.98 7.97 -18.94
C GLY A 57 4.93 7.01 -18.36
N ILE A 58 4.94 6.82 -17.05
CA ILE A 58 4.00 5.96 -16.32
C ILE A 58 2.80 6.78 -15.82
N PHE A 59 3.08 7.92 -15.19
CA PHE A 59 2.03 8.84 -14.72
C PHE A 59 1.63 9.78 -15.86
N ALA A 60 0.35 9.79 -16.20
CA ALA A 60 -0.23 10.66 -17.21
C ALA A 60 -1.70 10.97 -16.86
N ASP A 61 -2.19 12.12 -17.26
CA ASP A 61 -3.60 12.52 -17.11
C ASP A 61 -4.12 12.41 -15.66
N GLU A 62 -3.26 12.72 -14.68
CA GLU A 62 -3.54 12.61 -13.24
C GLU A 62 -3.78 11.16 -12.76
N GLU A 63 -3.46 10.16 -13.58
CA GLU A 63 -3.57 8.74 -13.23
C GLU A 63 -2.23 8.12 -12.89
N ASN A 64 -2.18 7.40 -11.77
CA ASN A 64 -1.02 6.64 -11.33
C ASN A 64 -1.34 5.14 -11.30
N PRO A 65 -0.89 4.37 -12.29
CA PRO A 65 -1.14 2.93 -12.36
C PRO A 65 -0.23 2.10 -11.43
N VAL A 66 0.74 2.71 -10.77
CA VAL A 66 1.65 1.99 -9.88
C VAL A 66 1.02 1.77 -8.52
N ALA A 67 0.81 0.53 -8.14
CA ALA A 67 0.36 0.18 -6.80
C ALA A 67 1.45 0.50 -5.77
N ARG A 68 1.11 1.26 -4.72
CA ARG A 68 2.06 1.66 -3.69
C ARG A 68 1.48 1.48 -2.31
N SER A 69 2.25 0.86 -1.41
CA SER A 69 2.08 0.97 0.03
C SER A 69 3.18 1.86 0.58
N ASN A 70 2.84 2.75 1.51
CA ASN A 70 3.82 3.56 2.23
C ASN A 70 3.45 3.59 3.71
N VAL A 71 4.30 3.06 4.56
CA VAL A 71 4.00 2.95 5.99
C VAL A 71 5.20 3.36 6.85
N CYS A 72 4.93 3.67 8.11
CA CYS A 72 5.90 4.15 9.08
C CYS A 72 6.15 3.08 10.14
N PRO A 73 7.19 2.24 10.01
CA PRO A 73 7.48 1.21 11.00
C PRO A 73 7.83 1.87 12.35
N GLU A 74 7.33 1.29 13.45
CA GLU A 74 7.68 1.77 14.79
C GLU A 74 9.08 1.34 15.23
N GLN A 75 9.59 0.27 14.61
CA GLN A 75 10.95 -0.21 14.85
C GLN A 75 11.79 -0.13 13.59
N ARG A 76 13.10 0.11 13.73
CA ARG A 76 14.04 0.20 12.61
C ARG A 76 13.60 1.22 11.55
N LYS A 77 13.12 2.36 12.02
CA LYS A 77 12.67 3.47 11.18
C LYS A 77 13.77 3.87 10.20
N PRO A 78 13.47 4.06 8.91
CA PRO A 78 14.45 4.64 7.98
C PRO A 78 14.72 6.11 8.36
N ALA A 79 15.85 6.66 7.93
CA ALA A 79 16.19 8.06 8.17
C ALA A 79 15.36 9.03 7.30
N GLU A 80 14.89 8.53 6.15
CA GLU A 80 14.10 9.25 5.16
C GLU A 80 13.20 8.26 4.41
N PRO A 81 12.16 8.72 3.67
CA PRO A 81 11.33 7.83 2.86
C PRO A 81 12.18 6.97 1.93
N SER A 82 11.95 5.66 1.96
CA SER A 82 12.81 4.67 1.35
C SER A 82 12.02 3.54 0.72
N PHE A 83 12.52 2.96 -0.38
CA PHE A 83 12.02 1.70 -0.93
C PHE A 83 12.41 0.52 -0.04
N GLU A 84 11.46 -0.31 0.28
CA GLU A 84 11.65 -1.64 0.87
C GLU A 84 11.66 -2.72 -0.22
N ALA A 85 10.73 -2.62 -1.17
CA ALA A 85 10.58 -3.54 -2.29
C ALA A 85 9.98 -2.84 -3.51
N PHE A 86 10.16 -3.43 -4.68
CA PHE A 86 9.46 -3.04 -5.90
C PHE A 86 9.08 -4.25 -6.74
N THR A 87 8.07 -4.09 -7.58
CA THR A 87 7.56 -5.11 -8.50
C THR A 87 7.60 -4.56 -9.92
N TYR A 88 7.92 -5.43 -10.87
CA TYR A 88 7.91 -5.11 -12.30
C TYR A 88 7.35 -6.27 -13.11
N THR A 89 6.79 -5.95 -14.26
CA THR A 89 6.24 -6.96 -15.16
C THR A 89 7.35 -7.61 -15.99
N ILE A 90 7.22 -8.91 -16.23
CA ILE A 90 8.06 -9.66 -17.17
C ILE A 90 7.19 -10.24 -18.30
N PRO A 91 7.71 -10.44 -19.53
CA PRO A 91 6.98 -11.16 -20.57
C PRO A 91 6.78 -12.62 -20.19
N GLY A 92 5.60 -13.15 -20.48
CA GLY A 92 5.28 -14.55 -20.24
C GLY A 92 3.81 -14.73 -19.89
N GLU A 93 3.40 -16.00 -19.84
CA GLU A 93 2.09 -16.38 -19.31
C GLU A 93 2.22 -16.74 -17.82
N SER A 94 1.25 -16.32 -17.02
CA SER A 94 1.18 -16.73 -15.62
C SER A 94 0.75 -18.20 -15.54
N ALA A 95 1.61 -19.03 -14.95
CA ALA A 95 1.29 -20.43 -14.73
C ALA A 95 0.34 -20.66 -13.54
N SER A 96 0.15 -19.66 -12.67
CA SER A 96 -0.55 -19.75 -11.38
C SER A 96 -1.83 -18.93 -11.28
N GLY A 97 -2.36 -18.42 -12.41
CA GLY A 97 -3.56 -17.58 -12.40
C GLY A 97 -3.26 -16.07 -12.48
N PRO A 98 -4.23 -15.21 -12.15
CA PRO A 98 -4.08 -13.77 -12.24
C PRO A 98 -3.00 -13.24 -11.30
N GLN A 99 -2.16 -12.36 -11.81
CA GLN A 99 -1.14 -11.68 -11.00
C GLN A 99 -1.55 -10.23 -10.78
N PHE A 100 -1.61 -9.81 -9.54
CA PHE A 100 -2.03 -8.48 -9.15
C PHE A 100 -1.33 -7.98 -7.89
N VAL A 101 -1.33 -6.67 -7.74
CA VAL A 101 -1.01 -5.96 -6.50
C VAL A 101 -2.10 -4.91 -6.27
N ILE A 102 -2.76 -4.97 -5.14
CA ILE A 102 -3.70 -3.94 -4.69
C ILE A 102 -2.92 -2.95 -3.82
N ALA A 103 -2.94 -1.69 -4.24
CA ALA A 103 -2.27 -0.60 -3.54
C ALA A 103 -2.72 -0.48 -2.08
N GLY A 104 -1.83 -0.03 -1.22
CA GLY A 104 -2.13 0.29 0.16
C GLY A 104 -3.28 1.28 0.27
N SER A 105 -4.17 1.03 1.20
CA SER A 105 -5.28 1.89 1.57
C SER A 105 -5.41 1.96 3.08
N GLY A 106 -5.46 3.18 3.59
CA GLY A 106 -5.86 3.46 4.96
C GLY A 106 -7.36 3.69 5.06
N GLU A 107 -7.84 3.92 6.28
CA GLU A 107 -9.26 4.09 6.60
C GLU A 107 -9.83 5.49 6.26
N ALA A 108 -9.29 6.15 5.25
CA ALA A 108 -9.82 7.43 4.74
C ALA A 108 -10.61 7.23 3.45
N ARG A 109 -11.83 7.76 3.41
CA ARG A 109 -12.66 7.76 2.20
C ARG A 109 -11.97 8.52 1.08
N GLU A 110 -12.11 8.06 -0.14
CA GLU A 110 -11.62 8.77 -1.32
C GLU A 110 -12.37 10.11 -1.49
N GLY A 111 -11.70 11.10 -2.07
CA GLY A 111 -12.29 12.41 -2.34
C GLY A 111 -11.42 13.58 -1.90
N ALA A 112 -11.93 14.78 -2.12
CA ALA A 112 -11.30 16.04 -1.71
C ALA A 112 -11.53 16.34 -0.22
N GLY A 113 -10.72 17.20 0.36
CA GLY A 113 -10.80 17.62 1.75
C GLY A 113 -9.71 17.03 2.63
N LEU A 114 -9.69 17.49 3.87
CA LEU A 114 -8.69 17.06 4.84
C LEU A 114 -8.92 15.61 5.27
N TYR A 115 -7.85 14.89 5.56
CA TYR A 115 -7.93 13.51 6.05
C TYR A 115 -8.87 13.38 7.24
N ARG A 116 -8.80 14.30 8.23
CA ARG A 116 -9.66 14.29 9.41
C ARG A 116 -11.16 14.29 9.11
N GLU A 117 -11.57 14.81 7.94
CA GLU A 117 -12.99 14.94 7.57
C GLU A 117 -13.55 13.69 6.91
N ARG A 118 -12.67 12.86 6.36
CA ARG A 118 -13.02 11.66 5.59
C ARG A 118 -12.52 10.35 6.19
N THR A 119 -11.71 10.41 7.28
CA THR A 119 -11.24 9.23 8.00
C THR A 119 -12.36 8.64 8.85
N VAL A 120 -12.51 7.34 8.77
CA VAL A 120 -13.44 6.58 9.60
C VAL A 120 -13.05 6.71 11.07
N ARG A 121 -13.96 7.15 11.93
CA ARG A 121 -13.72 7.28 13.38
C ARG A 121 -12.44 8.02 13.71
N TRP A 122 -12.21 9.18 13.07
CA TRP A 122 -11.03 10.01 13.32
C TRP A 122 -10.75 10.23 14.80
N GLY A 123 -9.52 9.94 15.22
CA GLY A 123 -9.05 10.12 16.61
C GLY A 123 -9.58 9.09 17.61
N ASP A 124 -10.43 8.15 17.20
CA ASP A 124 -10.93 7.07 18.04
C ASP A 124 -10.16 5.78 17.73
N THR A 125 -9.53 5.20 18.74
CA THR A 125 -8.73 3.98 18.66
C THR A 125 -9.24 2.88 19.59
N THR A 126 -10.50 2.99 20.04
CA THR A 126 -11.18 1.91 20.76
C THR A 126 -11.30 0.66 19.90
N GLY A 127 -11.48 -0.50 20.51
CA GLY A 127 -11.65 -1.77 19.79
C GLY A 127 -12.77 -1.72 18.74
N ASP A 128 -13.90 -1.07 19.08
CA ASP A 128 -15.01 -0.88 18.13
C ASP A 128 -14.64 0.04 16.98
N ALA A 129 -13.90 1.13 17.24
CA ALA A 129 -13.43 2.03 16.21
C ALA A 129 -12.41 1.35 15.29
N MET A 130 -11.50 0.56 15.84
CA MET A 130 -10.52 -0.20 15.04
C MET A 130 -11.21 -1.27 14.18
N ARG A 131 -12.26 -1.91 14.67
CA ARG A 131 -13.11 -2.81 13.89
C ARG A 131 -13.74 -2.09 12.68
N GLU A 132 -14.34 -0.92 12.89
CA GLU A 132 -14.96 -0.13 11.81
C GLU A 132 -13.92 0.34 10.77
N LYS A 133 -12.72 0.76 11.22
CA LYS A 133 -11.60 1.13 10.35
C LYS A 133 -11.13 -0.06 9.50
N GLY A 134 -10.90 -1.21 10.15
CA GLY A 134 -10.51 -2.44 9.47
C GLY A 134 -11.56 -2.92 8.47
N ALA A 135 -12.85 -2.96 8.86
CA ALA A 135 -13.95 -3.33 7.98
C ALA A 135 -14.02 -2.43 6.73
N TYR A 136 -13.89 -1.11 6.91
CA TYR A 136 -13.86 -0.16 5.80
C TYR A 136 -12.69 -0.44 4.82
N VAL A 137 -11.49 -0.69 5.34
CA VAL A 137 -10.33 -0.98 4.48
C VAL A 137 -10.49 -2.31 3.75
N LEU A 138 -11.03 -3.33 4.41
CA LEU A 138 -11.37 -4.61 3.79
C LEU A 138 -12.39 -4.44 2.65
N ASP A 139 -13.44 -3.63 2.84
CA ASP A 139 -14.40 -3.31 1.79
C ASP A 139 -13.73 -2.63 0.58
N VAL A 140 -12.75 -1.74 0.81
CA VAL A 140 -11.96 -1.11 -0.26
C VAL A 140 -11.10 -2.14 -1.00
N MET A 141 -10.46 -3.06 -0.27
CA MET A 141 -9.67 -4.13 -0.89
C MET A 141 -10.56 -5.02 -1.77
N GLU A 142 -11.71 -5.45 -1.26
CA GLU A 142 -12.67 -6.27 -1.99
C GLU A 142 -13.20 -5.56 -3.25
N ALA A 143 -13.53 -4.27 -3.15
CA ALA A 143 -13.98 -3.48 -4.30
C ALA A 143 -12.92 -3.39 -5.40
N ARG A 144 -11.66 -3.17 -5.01
CA ARG A 144 -10.52 -3.11 -5.96
C ARG A 144 -10.21 -4.48 -6.57
N MET A 145 -10.26 -5.55 -5.78
CA MET A 145 -10.11 -6.92 -6.29
C MET A 145 -11.23 -7.26 -7.27
N ALA A 146 -12.49 -6.96 -6.94
CA ALA A 146 -13.63 -7.19 -7.81
C ALA A 146 -13.50 -6.44 -9.15
N ALA A 147 -12.98 -5.22 -9.14
CA ALA A 147 -12.72 -4.45 -10.37
C ALA A 147 -11.66 -5.11 -11.28
N LEU A 148 -10.76 -5.89 -10.71
CA LEU A 148 -9.76 -6.69 -11.44
C LEU A 148 -10.27 -8.12 -11.77
N GLY A 149 -11.45 -8.50 -11.31
CA GLY A 149 -12.00 -9.84 -11.49
C GLY A 149 -11.32 -10.90 -10.63
N VAL A 150 -10.74 -10.52 -9.49
CA VAL A 150 -10.07 -11.39 -8.52
C VAL A 150 -10.73 -11.29 -7.13
N SER A 151 -10.34 -12.17 -6.23
CA SER A 151 -10.89 -12.26 -4.88
C SER A 151 -9.81 -12.69 -3.87
N TRP A 152 -10.17 -12.84 -2.60
CA TRP A 152 -9.26 -13.35 -1.56
C TRP A 152 -8.65 -14.71 -1.90
N SER A 153 -9.37 -15.58 -2.60
CA SER A 153 -8.85 -16.89 -3.02
C SER A 153 -7.72 -16.82 -4.04
N ASP A 154 -7.53 -15.68 -4.70
CA ASP A 154 -6.46 -15.44 -5.66
C ASP A 154 -5.26 -14.72 -5.02
N ALA A 155 -5.39 -14.30 -3.75
CA ALA A 155 -4.32 -13.65 -3.01
C ALA A 155 -3.29 -14.67 -2.50
N ALA A 156 -2.02 -14.30 -2.51
CA ALA A 156 -0.93 -15.05 -1.88
C ALA A 156 -0.40 -14.34 -0.63
N VAL A 157 -0.58 -13.03 -0.55
CA VAL A 157 -0.08 -12.19 0.54
C VAL A 157 -1.11 -11.17 0.93
N THR A 158 -1.47 -11.15 2.21
CA THR A 158 -2.25 -10.11 2.87
C THR A 158 -1.37 -9.42 3.90
N GLN A 159 -1.23 -8.10 3.81
CA GLN A 159 -0.42 -7.31 4.73
C GLN A 159 -1.30 -6.30 5.45
N VAL A 160 -1.18 -6.25 6.78
CA VAL A 160 -1.85 -5.27 7.64
C VAL A 160 -0.80 -4.44 8.37
N TYR A 161 -1.03 -3.14 8.40
CA TYR A 161 -0.16 -2.17 9.04
C TYR A 161 -0.95 -1.40 10.09
N THR A 162 -0.68 -1.70 11.35
CA THR A 162 -1.26 -1.01 12.49
C THR A 162 -0.43 -1.25 13.75
N VAL A 163 -0.53 -0.34 14.69
CA VAL A 163 0.05 -0.49 16.04
C VAL A 163 -1.00 -0.91 17.07
N TYR A 164 -2.25 -1.04 16.62
CA TYR A 164 -3.38 -1.41 17.46
C TYR A 164 -3.69 -2.90 17.34
N ASP A 165 -4.35 -3.43 18.37
CA ASP A 165 -4.68 -4.85 18.46
C ASP A 165 -5.73 -5.26 17.40
N LEU A 166 -5.41 -6.31 16.64
CA LEU A 166 -6.29 -6.91 15.63
C LEU A 166 -7.19 -8.02 16.20
N TYR A 167 -6.80 -8.65 17.29
CA TYR A 167 -7.50 -9.83 17.82
C TYR A 167 -8.99 -9.61 18.08
N PRO A 168 -9.45 -8.42 18.55
CA PRO A 168 -10.87 -8.21 18.81
C PRO A 168 -11.80 -8.36 17.60
N PHE A 169 -11.27 -8.21 16.38
CA PHE A 169 -12.07 -8.29 15.15
C PHE A 169 -11.48 -9.19 14.06
N MET A 170 -10.37 -9.86 14.36
CA MET A 170 -9.68 -10.73 13.40
C MET A 170 -10.59 -11.82 12.85
N ALA A 171 -11.30 -12.55 13.71
CA ALA A 171 -12.19 -13.63 13.27
C ALA A 171 -13.42 -13.12 12.51
N ASP A 172 -14.02 -12.04 12.98
CA ASP A 172 -15.29 -11.55 12.45
C ASP A 172 -15.14 -10.72 11.17
N GLU A 173 -14.05 -10.00 11.01
CA GLU A 173 -13.85 -9.10 9.87
C GLU A 173 -12.81 -9.65 8.89
N ILE A 174 -11.67 -10.18 9.36
CA ILE A 174 -10.57 -10.56 8.48
C ILE A 174 -10.72 -12.01 8.01
N ASP A 175 -10.85 -12.95 8.96
CA ASP A 175 -10.92 -14.39 8.68
C ASP A 175 -12.23 -14.76 7.94
N ARG A 176 -13.37 -14.28 8.40
CA ARG A 176 -14.68 -14.57 7.77
C ARG A 176 -14.75 -14.18 6.30
N ARG A 177 -13.97 -13.20 5.86
CA ARG A 177 -13.90 -12.76 4.45
C ARG A 177 -12.93 -13.61 3.61
N GLY A 178 -12.12 -14.46 4.23
CA GLY A 178 -11.07 -15.25 3.58
C GLY A 178 -9.75 -14.49 3.43
N ALA A 179 -9.62 -13.32 4.03
CA ALA A 179 -8.42 -12.47 3.88
C ALA A 179 -7.17 -13.04 4.59
N ILE A 180 -7.32 -14.12 5.36
CA ILE A 180 -6.26 -14.81 6.10
C ILE A 180 -5.98 -16.22 5.57
N ASP A 181 -6.72 -16.71 4.58
CA ASP A 181 -6.63 -18.10 4.11
C ASP A 181 -5.22 -18.50 3.65
N HIS A 182 -4.47 -17.56 3.08
CA HIS A 182 -3.08 -17.73 2.64
C HIS A 182 -2.06 -17.15 3.63
N GLY A 183 -2.50 -16.82 4.85
CA GLY A 183 -1.71 -16.18 5.88
C GLY A 183 -1.84 -14.64 5.85
N LEU A 184 -1.53 -14.05 6.99
CA LEU A 184 -1.57 -12.61 7.18
C LEU A 184 -0.26 -12.16 7.83
N THR A 185 0.37 -11.13 7.24
CA THR A 185 1.51 -10.48 7.87
C THR A 185 1.06 -9.18 8.53
N TRP A 186 1.17 -9.14 9.85
CA TRP A 186 0.90 -7.94 10.61
C TRP A 186 2.21 -7.20 10.93
N TYR A 187 2.34 -6.01 10.35
CA TYR A 187 3.46 -5.10 10.60
C TYR A 187 3.10 -4.11 11.70
N TYR A 188 3.95 -4.00 12.71
CA TYR A 188 3.85 -2.97 13.74
C TYR A 188 4.32 -1.63 13.16
N ALA A 189 3.44 -1.00 12.41
CA ALA A 189 3.68 0.20 11.63
C ALA A 189 2.43 1.08 11.59
N ARG A 190 2.60 2.37 11.35
CA ARG A 190 1.51 3.31 11.15
C ARG A 190 1.34 3.61 9.66
N PRO A 191 0.12 3.94 9.20
CA PRO A 191 -0.06 4.59 7.90
C PRO A 191 0.75 5.88 7.79
N PRO A 192 0.99 6.39 6.56
CA PRO A 192 1.92 7.50 6.34
C PRO A 192 1.34 8.89 6.67
N VAL A 193 0.04 8.97 6.94
CA VAL A 193 -0.65 10.23 7.28
C VAL A 193 -1.04 10.23 8.74
N THR A 194 -0.74 11.33 9.43
CA THR A 194 -1.10 11.53 10.84
C THR A 194 -2.61 11.39 11.05
N GLY A 195 -3.00 10.55 12.00
CA GLY A 195 -4.41 10.30 12.35
C GLY A 195 -5.05 9.15 11.59
N LEU A 196 -4.34 8.50 10.67
CA LEU A 196 -4.68 7.17 10.18
C LEU A 196 -4.08 6.11 11.11
N ASP A 197 -4.82 5.04 11.36
CA ASP A 197 -4.47 4.02 12.36
C ASP A 197 -4.40 2.61 11.76
N TYR A 198 -4.91 2.41 10.55
CA TYR A 198 -5.00 1.10 9.89
C TYR A 198 -4.76 1.21 8.39
N GLU A 199 -3.95 0.34 7.82
CA GLU A 199 -3.73 0.23 6.38
C GLU A 199 -3.57 -1.24 5.98
N MET A 200 -3.95 -1.60 4.75
CA MET A 200 -3.73 -2.91 4.16
C MET A 200 -3.23 -2.80 2.73
N ASP A 201 -2.49 -3.79 2.28
CA ASP A 201 -2.32 -4.13 0.87
C ASP A 201 -2.46 -5.64 0.65
N VAL A 202 -2.74 -6.03 -0.59
CA VAL A 202 -2.97 -7.43 -1.00
C VAL A 202 -2.29 -7.69 -2.32
N ARG A 203 -1.74 -8.88 -2.49
CA ARG A 203 -1.09 -9.29 -3.75
C ARG A 203 -1.13 -10.78 -3.99
N SER A 204 -1.01 -11.19 -5.25
CA SER A 204 -0.84 -12.58 -5.66
C SER A 204 0.62 -12.97 -5.95
N VAL A 205 1.57 -12.06 -5.80
CA VAL A 205 3.01 -12.20 -6.12
C VAL A 205 3.89 -11.75 -4.98
#